data_59fb966659352bbe8ecec73281ccc2e3
#
_entry.id   59fb966659352bbe8ecec73281ccc2e3
#
_cell.length_a   1.000
_cell.length_b   1.000
_cell.length_c   1.000
_cell.angle_alpha   90.00
_cell.angle_beta   90.00
_cell.angle_gamma   90.00
#
_symmetry.space_group_name_H-M   'P 1'
#
loop_
_entity.id
_entity.type
_entity.pdbx_description
1 polymer ?
#
loop_
_entity_poly.entity_id
_entity_poly.type
_entity_poly.pdbx_seq_one_letter_code
_entity_poly.pdbx_strand_id
1 'polypeptide(L)'
;MNFEYTEEQIALQDTLRRFFSRDYGFEHRRTVAASADGFDRSAWKTHAELGLLALPFPSDQGGLDGSAVDVQLVMELLGRGLALEPYLATVVLCGSLIRDSATAAQREAVLPAIAGGEALLALAHFEPGQRYDSDRIATTATRAGTGWRLDGAKAVVLGAPSADRFIVSAVAAEGLSLFLVDAGAPGLAVRGYPTQDGARAGDLQLASVEVAADALVSKAGDGLEAVERALDHANAALCAEAVGIMGALNEITLEYL
;
A
#
# COMPACT_ATOMS: atom_id res chain seq x y z
N MET A 1 -9.60 19.81 -22.93
CA MET A 1 -9.37 19.00 -21.73
C MET A 1 -10.04 19.76 -20.60
N ASN A 2 -11.01 19.17 -19.91
CA ASN A 2 -11.65 19.81 -18.75
C ASN A 2 -10.87 19.41 -17.50
N PHE A 3 -10.42 20.39 -16.70
CA PHE A 3 -9.70 20.19 -15.44
C PHE A 3 -10.58 20.46 -14.21
N GLU A 4 -11.88 20.70 -14.42
CA GLU A 4 -12.81 20.88 -13.33
C GLU A 4 -13.20 19.53 -12.72
N TYR A 5 -13.30 19.49 -11.41
CA TYR A 5 -13.77 18.32 -10.70
C TYR A 5 -15.26 18.09 -10.94
N THR A 6 -15.68 16.83 -10.93
CA THR A 6 -17.09 16.46 -10.97
C THR A 6 -17.77 16.78 -9.63
N GLU A 7 -19.10 16.82 -9.62
CA GLU A 7 -19.88 17.01 -8.38
C GLU A 7 -19.56 15.95 -7.33
N GLU A 8 -19.34 14.68 -7.77
CA GLU A 8 -18.95 13.57 -6.90
C GLU A 8 -17.57 13.77 -6.29
N GLN A 9 -16.60 14.23 -7.09
CA GLN A 9 -15.25 14.55 -6.62
C GLN A 9 -15.24 15.70 -5.62
N ILE A 10 -16.06 16.74 -5.85
CA ILE A 10 -16.23 17.85 -4.91
C ILE A 10 -16.86 17.35 -3.60
N ALA A 11 -17.88 16.51 -3.67
CA ALA A 11 -18.52 15.92 -2.49
C ALA A 11 -17.56 15.04 -1.69
N LEU A 12 -16.70 14.27 -2.37
CA LEU A 12 -15.63 13.48 -1.76
C LEU A 12 -14.63 14.39 -1.02
N GLN A 13 -14.16 15.46 -1.66
CA GLN A 13 -13.25 16.42 -1.02
C GLN A 13 -13.88 17.04 0.23
N ASP A 14 -15.12 17.48 0.17
CA ASP A 14 -15.81 18.10 1.30
C ASP A 14 -16.01 17.13 2.45
N THR A 15 -16.25 15.86 2.15
CA THR A 15 -16.38 14.81 3.16
C THR A 15 -15.07 14.56 3.87
N LEU A 16 -13.97 14.41 3.14
CA LEU A 16 -12.64 14.20 3.72
C LEU A 16 -12.11 15.42 4.47
N ARG A 17 -12.34 16.63 3.96
CA ARG A 17 -11.97 17.86 4.69
C ARG A 17 -12.68 17.95 6.04
N ARG A 18 -13.96 17.59 6.10
CA ARG A 18 -14.72 17.53 7.35
C ARG A 18 -14.17 16.48 8.31
N PHE A 19 -13.85 15.29 7.82
CA PHE A 19 -13.24 14.23 8.62
C PHE A 19 -11.92 14.70 9.25
N PHE A 20 -10.98 15.22 8.45
CA PHE A 20 -9.68 15.67 8.96
C PHE A 20 -9.78 16.86 9.92
N SER A 21 -10.71 17.79 9.67
CA SER A 21 -10.87 18.96 10.55
C SER A 21 -11.52 18.65 11.90
N ARG A 22 -12.35 17.60 11.98
CA ARG A 22 -13.13 17.28 13.19
C ARG A 22 -12.56 16.11 13.98
N ASP A 23 -12.13 15.07 13.27
CA ASP A 23 -11.90 13.75 13.86
C ASP A 23 -10.42 13.33 13.79
N TYR A 24 -9.58 14.01 12.97
CA TYR A 24 -8.17 13.67 12.77
C TYR A 24 -7.24 14.88 12.92
N GLY A 25 -7.28 15.53 14.12
CA GLY A 25 -6.41 16.68 14.42
C GLY A 25 -4.96 16.27 14.72
N PHE A 26 -4.04 17.24 14.71
CA PHE A 26 -2.60 17.02 14.91
C PHE A 26 -2.26 16.32 16.24
N GLU A 27 -2.96 16.63 17.35
CA GLU A 27 -2.73 15.95 18.64
C GLU A 27 -3.17 14.48 18.59
N HIS A 28 -4.26 14.17 17.88
CA HIS A 28 -4.66 12.80 17.63
C HIS A 28 -3.55 12.06 16.86
N ARG A 29 -3.05 12.64 15.75
CA ARG A 29 -1.94 12.09 14.98
C ARG A 29 -0.70 11.82 15.84
N ARG A 30 -0.32 12.73 16.74
CA ARG A 30 0.82 12.53 17.64
C ARG A 30 0.63 11.30 18.53
N THR A 31 -0.56 11.11 19.05
CA THR A 31 -0.92 9.95 19.88
C THR A 31 -0.84 8.66 19.06
N VAL A 32 -1.38 8.67 17.85
CA VAL A 32 -1.36 7.54 16.92
C VAL A 32 0.07 7.19 16.51
N ALA A 33 0.90 8.16 16.16
CA ALA A 33 2.30 7.95 15.81
C ALA A 33 3.11 7.29 16.95
N ALA A 34 2.74 7.54 18.20
CA ALA A 34 3.37 6.93 19.38
C ALA A 34 2.80 5.55 19.73
N SER A 35 1.69 5.13 19.13
CA SER A 35 1.07 3.83 19.38
C SER A 35 1.89 2.66 18.79
N ALA A 36 1.61 1.45 19.23
CA ALA A 36 2.27 0.24 18.75
C ALA A 36 2.01 0.02 17.24
N ASP A 37 0.76 0.19 16.81
CA ASP A 37 0.36 -0.01 15.40
C ASP A 37 0.88 1.12 14.49
N GLY A 38 1.03 2.35 15.01
CA GLY A 38 1.50 3.51 14.27
C GLY A 38 0.46 4.09 13.29
N PHE A 39 -0.78 3.61 13.32
CA PHE A 39 -1.94 4.16 12.64
C PHE A 39 -3.21 3.90 13.46
N ASP A 40 -4.31 4.58 13.15
CA ASP A 40 -5.60 4.42 13.86
C ASP A 40 -6.50 3.45 13.10
N ARG A 41 -6.76 2.27 13.70
CA ARG A 41 -7.67 1.27 13.14
C ARG A 41 -9.11 1.77 13.02
N SER A 42 -9.53 2.72 13.86
CA SER A 42 -10.85 3.34 13.77
C SER A 42 -10.93 4.27 12.57
N ALA A 43 -9.89 5.08 12.32
CA ALA A 43 -9.79 5.90 11.12
C ALA A 43 -9.72 5.04 9.85
N TRP A 44 -8.95 3.94 9.88
CA TRP A 44 -8.91 2.98 8.76
C TRP A 44 -10.29 2.40 8.45
N LYS A 45 -11.04 2.00 9.48
CA LYS A 45 -12.42 1.53 9.31
C LYS A 45 -13.33 2.63 8.73
N THR A 46 -13.19 3.87 9.20
CA THR A 46 -13.91 5.02 8.64
C THR A 46 -13.56 5.22 7.16
N HIS A 47 -12.27 5.07 6.77
CA HIS A 47 -11.88 5.11 5.37
C HIS A 47 -12.58 4.03 4.53
N ALA A 48 -12.73 2.82 5.05
CA ALA A 48 -13.51 1.76 4.38
C ALA A 48 -14.99 2.13 4.25
N GLU A 49 -15.62 2.60 5.34
CA GLU A 49 -17.03 3.02 5.36
C GLU A 49 -17.34 4.19 4.41
N LEU A 50 -16.37 5.08 4.21
CA LEU A 50 -16.44 6.17 3.22
C LEU A 50 -16.14 5.71 1.78
N GLY A 51 -15.82 4.44 1.57
CA GLY A 51 -15.50 3.87 0.27
C GLY A 51 -14.09 4.22 -0.27
N LEU A 52 -13.24 4.88 0.52
CA LEU A 52 -11.91 5.31 0.06
C LEU A 52 -11.03 4.13 -0.35
N LEU A 53 -11.11 3.03 0.41
CA LEU A 53 -10.31 1.83 0.17
C LEU A 53 -10.77 1.06 -1.07
N ALA A 54 -12.05 1.18 -1.42
CA ALA A 54 -12.69 0.55 -2.57
C ALA A 54 -12.49 1.35 -3.87
N LEU A 55 -12.16 2.64 -3.75
CA LEU A 55 -12.22 3.62 -4.83
C LEU A 55 -11.52 3.17 -6.12
N PRO A 56 -10.25 2.69 -6.12
CA PRO A 56 -9.53 2.36 -7.36
C PRO A 56 -9.82 0.96 -7.92
N PHE A 57 -10.72 0.20 -7.30
CA PHE A 57 -10.97 -1.18 -7.72
C PHE A 57 -12.21 -1.30 -8.60
N PRO A 58 -12.26 -2.34 -9.47
CA PRO A 58 -13.43 -2.62 -10.28
C PRO A 58 -14.67 -2.94 -9.43
N SER A 59 -15.85 -2.50 -9.88
CA SER A 59 -17.11 -2.69 -9.16
C SER A 59 -17.50 -4.17 -9.02
N ASP A 60 -17.15 -5.00 -10.00
CA ASP A 60 -17.34 -6.46 -9.95
C ASP A 60 -16.40 -7.17 -8.96
N GLN A 61 -15.46 -6.45 -8.36
CA GLN A 61 -14.50 -6.92 -7.36
C GLN A 61 -14.60 -6.14 -6.04
N GLY A 62 -15.77 -5.57 -5.75
CA GLY A 62 -16.04 -4.82 -4.53
C GLY A 62 -15.55 -3.37 -4.52
N GLY A 63 -15.14 -2.85 -5.69
CA GLY A 63 -14.67 -1.49 -5.86
C GLY A 63 -15.72 -0.49 -6.33
N LEU A 64 -15.27 0.71 -6.65
CA LEU A 64 -16.11 1.83 -7.09
C LEU A 64 -15.75 2.37 -8.49
N ASP A 65 -14.91 1.67 -9.24
CA ASP A 65 -14.43 2.07 -10.58
C ASP A 65 -13.82 3.49 -10.65
N GLY A 66 -13.27 3.97 -9.53
CA GLY A 66 -12.70 5.30 -9.44
C GLY A 66 -11.44 5.45 -10.30
N SER A 67 -11.26 6.66 -10.80
CA SER A 67 -10.14 7.04 -11.67
C SER A 67 -8.86 7.33 -10.89
N ALA A 68 -7.75 7.50 -11.60
CA ALA A 68 -6.50 7.99 -10.99
C ALA A 68 -6.67 9.38 -10.34
N VAL A 69 -7.58 10.22 -10.88
CA VAL A 69 -7.87 11.54 -10.30
C VAL A 69 -8.53 11.40 -8.92
N ASP A 70 -9.44 10.43 -8.75
CA ASP A 70 -10.09 10.20 -7.47
C ASP A 70 -9.09 9.73 -6.40
N VAL A 71 -8.16 8.84 -6.77
CA VAL A 71 -7.06 8.42 -5.88
C VAL A 71 -6.16 9.61 -5.52
N GLN A 72 -5.84 10.48 -6.49
CA GLN A 72 -5.04 11.69 -6.22
C GLN A 72 -5.75 12.64 -5.26
N LEU A 73 -7.06 12.84 -5.39
CA LEU A 73 -7.85 13.64 -4.46
C LEU A 73 -7.80 13.09 -3.02
N VAL A 74 -7.93 11.77 -2.87
CA VAL A 74 -7.78 11.12 -1.57
C VAL A 74 -6.39 11.36 -1.01
N MET A 75 -5.33 11.11 -1.79
CA MET A 75 -3.94 11.27 -1.35
C MET A 75 -3.59 12.72 -1.00
N GLU A 76 -4.09 13.70 -1.75
CA GLU A 76 -3.93 15.12 -1.41
C GLU A 76 -4.51 15.43 -0.02
N LEU A 77 -5.70 14.90 0.28
CA LEU A 77 -6.35 15.16 1.55
C LEU A 77 -5.75 14.36 2.72
N LEU A 78 -5.27 13.14 2.46
CA LEU A 78 -4.46 12.38 3.43
C LEU A 78 -3.17 13.13 3.76
N GLY A 79 -2.48 13.68 2.76
CA GLY A 79 -1.29 14.51 2.94
C GLY A 79 -1.58 15.78 3.74
N ARG A 80 -2.66 16.48 3.40
CA ARG A 80 -3.12 17.67 4.15
C ARG A 80 -3.36 17.38 5.62
N GLY A 81 -3.97 16.23 5.93
CA GLY A 81 -4.23 15.77 7.31
C GLY A 81 -3.04 15.07 7.98
N LEU A 82 -1.93 14.87 7.27
CA LEU A 82 -0.79 14.06 7.70
C LEU A 82 -1.22 12.68 8.21
N ALA A 83 -2.13 12.01 7.49
CA ALA A 83 -2.67 10.71 7.86
C ALA A 83 -1.59 9.63 7.89
N LEU A 84 -1.71 8.71 8.86
CA LEU A 84 -0.74 7.62 9.07
C LEU A 84 -1.27 6.26 8.62
N GLU A 85 -2.52 6.20 8.23
CA GLU A 85 -3.18 4.98 7.74
C GLU A 85 -2.46 4.46 6.48
N PRO A 86 -2.29 3.12 6.34
CA PRO A 86 -1.45 2.53 5.30
C PRO A 86 -2.12 2.53 3.90
N TYR A 87 -2.74 3.64 3.50
CA TYR A 87 -3.44 3.77 2.23
C TYR A 87 -2.50 3.58 1.03
N LEU A 88 -1.34 4.26 1.07
CA LEU A 88 -0.32 4.11 0.02
C LEU A 88 0.15 2.65 -0.12
N ALA A 89 0.50 2.01 1.00
CA ALA A 89 1.05 0.65 0.98
C ALA A 89 0.01 -0.40 0.56
N THR A 90 -1.19 -0.33 1.13
CA THR A 90 -2.23 -1.35 0.95
C THR A 90 -3.05 -1.10 -0.31
N VAL A 91 -3.61 0.11 -0.48
CA VAL A 91 -4.54 0.40 -1.57
C VAL A 91 -3.81 0.73 -2.86
N VAL A 92 -2.85 1.68 -2.80
CA VAL A 92 -2.19 2.17 -4.01
C VAL A 92 -1.16 1.16 -4.53
N LEU A 93 -0.19 0.72 -3.71
CA LEU A 93 0.85 -0.21 -4.14
C LEU A 93 0.30 -1.62 -4.32
N CYS A 94 -0.13 -2.26 -3.23
CA CYS A 94 -0.53 -3.66 -3.29
C CYS A 94 -1.85 -3.86 -4.03
N GLY A 95 -2.82 -2.98 -3.80
CA GLY A 95 -4.12 -3.05 -4.45
C GLY A 95 -4.04 -2.90 -5.97
N SER A 96 -3.28 -1.92 -6.48
CA SER A 96 -3.07 -1.78 -7.92
C SER A 96 -2.33 -2.98 -8.52
N LEU A 97 -1.32 -3.50 -7.82
CA LEU A 97 -0.58 -4.66 -8.28
C LEU A 97 -1.47 -5.91 -8.38
N ILE A 98 -2.32 -6.17 -7.38
CA ILE A 98 -3.30 -7.27 -7.42
C ILE A 98 -4.32 -7.03 -8.53
N ARG A 99 -4.88 -5.83 -8.66
CA ARG A 99 -5.85 -5.48 -9.70
C ARG A 99 -5.29 -5.73 -11.10
N ASP A 100 -4.05 -5.30 -11.35
CA ASP A 100 -3.48 -5.24 -12.70
C ASP A 100 -2.76 -6.54 -13.10
N SER A 101 -2.29 -7.34 -12.13
CA SER A 101 -1.38 -8.46 -12.42
C SER A 101 -1.80 -9.82 -11.85
N ALA A 102 -2.69 -9.85 -10.84
CA ALA A 102 -3.07 -11.10 -10.20
C ALA A 102 -4.07 -11.93 -11.02
N THR A 103 -4.18 -13.20 -10.70
CA THR A 103 -5.21 -14.08 -11.27
C THR A 103 -6.62 -13.64 -10.85
N ALA A 104 -7.65 -14.04 -11.60
CA ALA A 104 -9.04 -13.73 -11.26
C ALA A 104 -9.38 -14.18 -9.83
N ALA A 105 -9.01 -15.41 -9.46
CA ALA A 105 -9.26 -15.95 -8.13
C ALA A 105 -8.58 -15.13 -7.02
N GLN A 106 -7.34 -14.66 -7.24
CA GLN A 106 -6.66 -13.79 -6.29
C GLN A 106 -7.31 -12.42 -6.18
N ARG A 107 -7.71 -11.80 -7.29
CA ARG A 107 -8.46 -10.54 -7.28
C ARG A 107 -9.75 -10.64 -6.50
N GLU A 108 -10.56 -11.67 -6.76
CA GLU A 108 -11.82 -11.95 -6.06
C GLU A 108 -11.63 -12.18 -4.56
N ALA A 109 -10.52 -12.77 -4.16
CA ALA A 109 -10.21 -13.05 -2.74
C ALA A 109 -9.61 -11.84 -2.00
N VAL A 110 -8.82 -11.00 -2.69
CA VAL A 110 -7.99 -9.97 -2.02
C VAL A 110 -8.61 -8.59 -2.11
N LEU A 111 -9.10 -8.17 -3.28
CA LEU A 111 -9.58 -6.80 -3.47
C LEU A 111 -10.80 -6.44 -2.60
N PRO A 112 -11.83 -7.32 -2.45
CA PRO A 112 -12.92 -7.02 -1.53
C PRO A 112 -12.48 -6.90 -0.07
N ALA A 113 -11.50 -7.69 0.36
CA ALA A 113 -10.97 -7.62 1.72
C ALA A 113 -10.18 -6.32 1.98
N ILE A 114 -9.43 -5.82 0.97
CA ILE A 114 -8.82 -4.48 1.04
C ILE A 114 -9.91 -3.41 1.07
N ALA A 115 -10.87 -3.47 0.17
CA ALA A 115 -11.96 -2.50 0.06
C ALA A 115 -12.79 -2.38 1.35
N GLY A 116 -13.02 -3.50 2.02
CA GLY A 116 -13.69 -3.57 3.33
C GLY A 116 -12.81 -3.15 4.53
N GLY A 117 -11.51 -2.91 4.30
CA GLY A 117 -10.57 -2.59 5.38
C GLY A 117 -10.17 -3.79 6.26
N GLU A 118 -10.49 -5.01 5.81
CA GLU A 118 -10.27 -6.26 6.53
C GLU A 118 -8.86 -6.82 6.32
N ALA A 119 -8.20 -6.47 5.20
CA ALA A 119 -6.86 -6.92 4.87
C ALA A 119 -5.89 -5.75 4.66
N LEU A 120 -4.74 -5.84 5.32
CA LEU A 120 -3.60 -4.94 5.14
C LEU A 120 -2.50 -5.68 4.38
N LEU A 121 -2.07 -5.12 3.26
CA LEU A 121 -1.00 -5.67 2.45
C LEU A 121 0.20 -4.72 2.40
N ALA A 122 1.39 -5.30 2.28
CA ALA A 122 2.62 -4.55 2.07
C ALA A 122 3.48 -5.15 0.95
N LEU A 123 4.09 -4.29 0.13
CA LEU A 123 4.98 -4.69 -0.96
C LEU A 123 6.42 -4.85 -0.43
N ALA A 124 6.90 -6.08 -0.39
CA ALA A 124 8.25 -6.45 0.02
C ALA A 124 9.14 -6.63 -1.23
N HIS A 125 9.68 -5.52 -1.72
CA HIS A 125 10.46 -5.49 -2.96
C HIS A 125 11.91 -5.09 -2.73
N PHE A 126 12.18 -3.95 -2.11
CA PHE A 126 13.55 -3.46 -1.90
C PHE A 126 14.33 -4.34 -0.91
N GLU A 127 15.67 -4.38 -1.09
CA GLU A 127 16.56 -5.24 -0.34
C GLU A 127 17.69 -4.44 0.36
N PRO A 128 18.32 -4.98 1.40
CA PRO A 128 19.46 -4.33 2.06
C PRO A 128 20.59 -4.01 1.08
N GLY A 129 21.05 -2.76 1.09
CA GLY A 129 22.13 -2.30 0.20
C GLY A 129 21.69 -1.94 -1.23
N GLN A 130 20.49 -2.26 -1.62
CA GLN A 130 19.85 -1.78 -2.83
C GLN A 130 19.41 -0.32 -2.61
N ARG A 131 19.64 0.56 -3.58
CA ARG A 131 19.16 1.95 -3.51
C ARG A 131 17.87 2.08 -4.33
N TYR A 132 18.00 2.44 -5.60
CA TYR A 132 16.88 2.73 -6.50
C TYR A 132 16.79 1.76 -7.68
N ASP A 133 17.61 0.69 -7.68
CA ASP A 133 17.63 -0.30 -8.75
C ASP A 133 16.51 -1.32 -8.52
N SER A 134 15.36 -1.15 -9.16
CA SER A 134 14.18 -2.02 -8.99
C SER A 134 14.36 -3.43 -9.55
N ASP A 135 15.30 -3.64 -10.46
CA ASP A 135 15.56 -4.93 -11.10
C ASP A 135 16.55 -5.82 -10.35
N ARG A 136 17.26 -5.25 -9.35
CA ARG A 136 18.38 -5.90 -8.68
C ARG A 136 17.95 -6.63 -7.42
N ILE A 137 17.33 -7.79 -7.58
CA ILE A 137 16.79 -8.62 -6.50
C ILE A 137 17.67 -9.85 -6.27
N ALA A 138 18.08 -10.09 -5.01
CA ALA A 138 18.84 -11.25 -4.59
C ALA A 138 17.97 -12.32 -3.89
N THR A 139 16.79 -11.96 -3.39
CA THR A 139 15.83 -12.94 -2.85
C THR A 139 15.46 -13.95 -3.92
N THR A 140 15.52 -15.24 -3.59
CA THR A 140 15.32 -16.34 -4.53
C THR A 140 13.99 -17.07 -4.30
N ALA A 141 13.40 -17.58 -5.37
CA ALA A 141 12.26 -18.48 -5.36
C ALA A 141 12.62 -19.79 -6.06
N THR A 142 12.57 -20.91 -5.34
CA THR A 142 12.86 -22.23 -5.88
C THR A 142 11.62 -23.12 -5.81
N ARG A 143 11.43 -24.00 -6.79
CA ARG A 143 10.34 -24.99 -6.74
C ARG A 143 10.52 -25.93 -5.56
N ALA A 144 9.46 -26.12 -4.77
CA ALA A 144 9.41 -27.02 -3.63
C ALA A 144 8.11 -27.85 -3.67
N GLY A 145 8.20 -29.09 -4.05
CA GLY A 145 7.01 -29.91 -4.31
C GLY A 145 6.12 -29.30 -5.40
N THR A 146 4.86 -29.04 -5.06
CA THR A 146 3.91 -28.35 -5.95
C THR A 146 3.95 -26.82 -5.82
N GLY A 147 4.64 -26.31 -4.78
CA GLY A 147 4.71 -24.87 -4.46
C GLY A 147 6.10 -24.28 -4.70
N TRP A 148 6.43 -23.30 -3.84
CA TRP A 148 7.67 -22.54 -3.91
C TRP A 148 8.28 -22.38 -2.52
N ARG A 149 9.59 -22.21 -2.48
CA ARG A 149 10.36 -21.85 -1.29
C ARG A 149 11.10 -20.55 -1.58
N LEU A 150 10.94 -19.60 -0.67
CA LEU A 150 11.53 -18.26 -0.73
C LEU A 150 12.64 -18.13 0.31
N ASP A 151 13.79 -17.62 -0.13
CA ASP A 151 14.95 -17.34 0.72
C ASP A 151 15.53 -15.97 0.40
N GLY A 152 15.73 -15.10 1.41
CA GLY A 152 16.29 -13.76 1.20
C GLY A 152 15.94 -12.77 2.30
N ALA A 153 16.09 -11.49 1.98
CA ALA A 153 15.78 -10.39 2.90
C ALA A 153 15.18 -9.20 2.15
N LYS A 154 14.25 -8.52 2.81
CA LYS A 154 13.65 -7.28 2.29
C LYS A 154 13.84 -6.15 3.30
N ALA A 155 13.94 -4.93 2.81
CA ALA A 155 14.18 -3.75 3.63
C ALA A 155 13.19 -2.64 3.29
N VAL A 156 12.87 -1.82 4.30
CA VAL A 156 12.01 -0.63 4.17
C VAL A 156 10.64 -0.98 3.57
N VAL A 157 10.05 -2.08 4.02
CA VAL A 157 8.71 -2.49 3.63
C VAL A 157 7.70 -1.64 4.37
N LEU A 158 7.03 -0.72 3.66
CA LEU A 158 6.06 0.21 4.23
C LEU A 158 4.84 -0.55 4.79
N GLY A 159 4.44 -0.24 6.02
CA GLY A 159 3.32 -0.89 6.69
C GLY A 159 3.58 -2.32 7.17
N ALA A 160 4.81 -2.84 7.05
CA ALA A 160 5.13 -4.23 7.36
C ALA A 160 4.68 -4.72 8.74
N PRO A 161 4.81 -3.96 9.85
CA PRO A 161 4.41 -4.45 11.17
C PRO A 161 2.92 -4.77 11.32
N SER A 162 2.09 -4.16 10.48
CA SER A 162 0.63 -4.30 10.54
C SER A 162 0.06 -5.10 9.36
N ALA A 163 0.90 -5.53 8.43
CA ALA A 163 0.45 -6.27 7.25
C ALA A 163 -0.01 -7.68 7.63
N ASP A 164 -1.14 -8.11 7.08
CA ASP A 164 -1.64 -9.49 7.13
C ASP A 164 -0.95 -10.36 6.09
N ARG A 165 -0.58 -9.75 4.95
CA ARG A 165 0.10 -10.41 3.84
C ARG A 165 1.13 -9.51 3.20
N PHE A 166 2.15 -10.14 2.62
CA PHE A 166 3.18 -9.47 1.82
C PHE A 166 3.10 -9.90 0.37
N ILE A 167 3.29 -8.96 -0.56
CA ILE A 167 3.66 -9.27 -1.94
C ILE A 167 5.18 -9.25 -1.99
N VAL A 168 5.79 -10.42 -2.06
CA VAL A 168 7.25 -10.58 -2.03
C VAL A 168 7.79 -10.76 -3.44
N SER A 169 8.73 -9.92 -3.86
CA SER A 169 9.48 -10.14 -5.09
C SER A 169 10.64 -11.11 -4.86
N ALA A 170 10.80 -12.09 -5.74
CA ALA A 170 11.89 -13.06 -5.69
C ALA A 170 12.28 -13.54 -7.10
N VAL A 171 13.53 -13.88 -7.31
CA VAL A 171 14.03 -14.39 -8.59
C VAL A 171 13.77 -15.88 -8.68
N ALA A 172 12.91 -16.27 -9.59
CA ALA A 172 12.67 -17.67 -10.01
C ALA A 172 13.54 -18.03 -11.24
N ALA A 173 13.48 -19.27 -11.69
CA ALA A 173 14.18 -19.68 -12.90
C ALA A 173 13.72 -18.93 -14.15
N GLU A 174 12.47 -18.52 -14.19
CA GLU A 174 11.83 -17.76 -15.27
C GLU A 174 12.11 -16.25 -15.20
N GLY A 175 12.65 -15.74 -14.08
CA GLY A 175 12.91 -14.31 -13.83
C GLY A 175 12.24 -13.81 -12.55
N LEU A 176 12.25 -12.47 -12.39
CA LEU A 176 11.63 -11.82 -11.23
C LEU A 176 10.13 -12.14 -11.18
N SER A 177 9.70 -12.67 -10.06
CA SER A 177 8.33 -13.13 -9.82
C SER A 177 7.80 -12.57 -8.49
N LEU A 178 6.48 -12.52 -8.33
CA LEU A 178 5.82 -11.97 -7.16
C LEU A 178 5.00 -13.07 -6.47
N PHE A 179 5.11 -13.11 -5.15
CA PHE A 179 4.46 -14.13 -4.33
C PHE A 179 3.65 -13.49 -3.21
N LEU A 180 2.40 -13.91 -3.05
CA LEU A 180 1.57 -13.53 -1.91
C LEU A 180 1.92 -14.44 -0.72
N VAL A 181 2.42 -13.84 0.36
CA VAL A 181 2.94 -14.53 1.55
C VAL A 181 2.19 -14.06 2.78
N ASP A 182 1.63 -14.98 3.56
CA ASP A 182 0.98 -14.63 4.83
C ASP A 182 2.03 -14.15 5.85
N ALA A 183 1.68 -13.12 6.63
CA ALA A 183 2.60 -12.55 7.62
C ALA A 183 3.01 -13.55 8.72
N GLY A 184 2.15 -14.54 9.00
CA GLY A 184 2.43 -15.64 9.92
C GLY A 184 3.12 -16.85 9.30
N ALA A 185 3.61 -16.77 8.05
CA ALA A 185 4.24 -17.92 7.39
C ALA A 185 5.49 -18.40 8.15
N PRO A 186 5.64 -19.72 8.36
CA PRO A 186 6.85 -20.27 8.97
C PRO A 186 8.11 -19.85 8.20
N GLY A 187 9.15 -19.42 8.92
CA GLY A 187 10.39 -18.93 8.32
C GLY A 187 10.40 -17.46 7.92
N LEU A 188 9.27 -16.76 8.01
CA LEU A 188 9.20 -15.31 7.84
C LEU A 188 9.37 -14.61 9.19
N ALA A 189 10.28 -13.64 9.26
CA ALA A 189 10.45 -12.77 10.42
C ALA A 189 10.36 -11.31 9.98
N VAL A 190 9.61 -10.50 10.73
CA VAL A 190 9.41 -9.07 10.49
C VAL A 190 10.03 -8.28 11.62
N ARG A 191 10.91 -7.33 11.31
CA ARG A 191 11.48 -6.37 12.27
C ARG A 191 10.94 -4.98 11.96
N GLY A 192 9.93 -4.55 12.68
CA GLY A 192 9.31 -3.24 12.53
C GLY A 192 10.10 -2.10 13.17
N TYR A 193 9.95 -0.90 12.62
CA TYR A 193 10.51 0.36 13.15
C TYR A 193 9.69 1.57 12.67
N PRO A 194 9.73 2.70 13.42
CA PRO A 194 9.14 3.95 12.97
C PRO A 194 9.98 4.58 11.86
N THR A 195 9.32 5.27 10.94
CA THR A 195 9.95 6.10 9.91
C THR A 195 9.98 7.57 10.33
N GLN A 196 10.73 8.40 9.59
CA GLN A 196 10.89 9.83 9.91
C GLN A 196 9.56 10.60 9.95
N ASP A 197 8.63 10.21 9.11
CA ASP A 197 7.28 10.79 9.00
C ASP A 197 6.30 10.30 10.07
N GLY A 198 6.72 9.38 10.95
CA GLY A 198 5.91 8.80 12.01
C GLY A 198 5.12 7.55 11.61
N ALA A 199 5.17 7.15 10.35
CA ALA A 199 4.59 5.88 9.88
C ALA A 199 5.40 4.66 10.36
N ARG A 200 5.09 3.48 9.87
CA ARG A 200 5.80 2.23 10.18
C ARG A 200 6.34 1.60 8.92
N ALA A 201 7.57 1.10 9.02
CA ALA A 201 8.16 0.21 8.04
C ALA A 201 8.78 -1.00 8.76
N GLY A 202 9.24 -1.97 8.01
CA GLY A 202 9.96 -3.11 8.56
C GLY A 202 10.89 -3.75 7.55
N ASP A 203 11.84 -4.52 8.10
CA ASP A 203 12.67 -5.42 7.31
C ASP A 203 12.13 -6.84 7.47
N LEU A 204 12.17 -7.60 6.38
CA LEU A 204 11.75 -9.00 6.34
C LEU A 204 12.97 -9.90 6.16
N GLN A 205 13.00 -11.00 6.93
CA GLN A 205 13.92 -12.10 6.71
C GLN A 205 13.11 -13.33 6.29
N LEU A 206 13.45 -13.89 5.13
CA LEU A 206 12.84 -15.12 4.62
C LEU A 206 13.87 -16.25 4.71
N ALA A 207 13.56 -17.25 5.53
CA ALA A 207 14.39 -18.44 5.74
C ALA A 207 13.58 -19.68 5.39
N SER A 208 13.68 -20.14 4.14
CA SER A 208 12.94 -21.27 3.60
C SER A 208 11.41 -21.14 3.76
N VAL A 209 10.87 -19.96 3.45
CA VAL A 209 9.43 -19.72 3.51
C VAL A 209 8.74 -20.50 2.40
N GLU A 210 7.91 -21.46 2.76
CA GLU A 210 7.16 -22.25 1.80
C GLU A 210 5.80 -21.62 1.51
N VAL A 211 5.46 -21.53 0.23
CA VAL A 211 4.17 -21.03 -0.25
C VAL A 211 3.58 -21.96 -1.30
N ALA A 212 2.26 -21.98 -1.40
CA ALA A 212 1.55 -22.82 -2.36
C ALA A 212 1.78 -22.35 -3.82
N ALA A 213 1.43 -23.16 -4.79
CA ALA A 213 1.61 -22.83 -6.21
C ALA A 213 0.82 -21.59 -6.63
N ASP A 214 -0.36 -21.41 -6.07
CA ASP A 214 -1.30 -20.30 -6.30
C ASP A 214 -0.92 -19.01 -5.58
N ALA A 215 0.14 -19.01 -4.77
CA ALA A 215 0.72 -17.80 -4.20
C ALA A 215 1.41 -16.91 -5.24
N LEU A 216 1.75 -17.46 -6.42
CA LEU A 216 2.33 -16.68 -7.52
C LEU A 216 1.29 -15.68 -8.04
N VAL A 217 1.59 -14.38 -7.92
CA VAL A 217 0.63 -13.29 -8.21
C VAL A 217 0.44 -13.06 -9.70
N SER A 218 1.49 -13.28 -10.50
CA SER A 218 1.47 -13.12 -11.95
C SER A 218 2.06 -14.37 -12.62
N LYS A 219 2.35 -14.32 -13.91
CA LYS A 219 3.22 -15.33 -14.51
C LYS A 219 4.61 -15.21 -13.91
N ALA A 220 5.28 -16.34 -13.74
CA ALA A 220 6.68 -16.34 -13.36
C ALA A 220 7.51 -15.56 -14.40
N GLY A 221 8.33 -14.63 -13.93
CA GLY A 221 9.17 -13.76 -14.77
C GLY A 221 8.58 -12.37 -15.09
N ASP A 222 7.26 -12.16 -14.92
CA ASP A 222 6.61 -10.87 -15.26
C ASP A 222 6.60 -9.87 -14.07
N GLY A 223 7.29 -10.18 -12.97
CA GLY A 223 7.21 -9.42 -11.71
C GLY A 223 7.78 -8.01 -11.79
N LEU A 224 8.82 -7.78 -12.60
CA LEU A 224 9.44 -6.45 -12.70
C LEU A 224 8.47 -5.42 -13.28
N GLU A 225 7.85 -5.73 -14.41
CA GLU A 225 6.87 -4.83 -15.05
C GLU A 225 5.69 -4.52 -14.12
N ALA A 226 5.22 -5.52 -13.37
CA ALA A 226 4.14 -5.34 -12.41
C ALA A 226 4.54 -4.38 -11.26
N VAL A 227 5.76 -4.53 -10.73
CA VAL A 227 6.29 -3.65 -9.68
C VAL A 227 6.50 -2.23 -10.21
N GLU A 228 7.12 -2.06 -11.38
CA GLU A 228 7.35 -0.74 -11.98
C GLU A 228 6.04 0.02 -12.18
N ARG A 229 5.00 -0.64 -12.67
CA ARG A 229 3.66 -0.05 -12.83
C ARG A 229 3.05 0.36 -11.49
N ALA A 230 3.18 -0.49 -10.45
CA ALA A 230 2.70 -0.15 -9.11
C ALA A 230 3.47 1.03 -8.50
N LEU A 231 4.79 1.12 -8.74
CA LEU A 231 5.62 2.25 -8.33
C LEU A 231 5.23 3.55 -9.06
N ASP A 232 4.84 3.49 -10.33
CA ASP A 232 4.34 4.66 -11.07
C ASP A 232 3.02 5.17 -10.46
N HIS A 233 2.08 4.28 -10.12
CA HIS A 233 0.87 4.67 -9.39
C HIS A 233 1.20 5.29 -8.04
N ALA A 234 2.14 4.71 -7.29
CA ALA A 234 2.56 5.23 -5.99
C ALA A 234 3.25 6.59 -6.09
N ASN A 235 4.10 6.79 -7.10
CA ASN A 235 4.77 8.06 -7.33
C ASN A 235 3.77 9.18 -7.65
N ALA A 236 2.76 8.90 -8.48
CA ALA A 236 1.70 9.85 -8.77
C ALA A 236 0.90 10.20 -7.50
N ALA A 237 0.57 9.20 -6.68
CA ALA A 237 -0.13 9.36 -5.41
C ALA A 237 0.70 10.18 -4.39
N LEU A 238 2.00 9.93 -4.27
CA LEU A 238 2.91 10.68 -3.41
C LEU A 238 3.07 12.14 -3.86
N CYS A 239 3.04 12.41 -5.17
CA CYS A 239 3.02 13.79 -5.67
C CYS A 239 1.75 14.53 -5.22
N ALA A 240 0.59 13.87 -5.24
CA ALA A 240 -0.65 14.46 -4.74
C ALA A 240 -0.62 14.68 -3.23
N GLU A 241 -0.11 13.72 -2.46
CA GLU A 241 0.11 13.86 -1.02
C GLU A 241 1.00 15.08 -0.71
N ALA A 242 2.10 15.24 -1.43
CA ALA A 242 2.99 16.40 -1.28
C ALA A 242 2.27 17.74 -1.57
N VAL A 243 1.39 17.79 -2.57
CA VAL A 243 0.54 18.97 -2.85
C VAL A 243 -0.35 19.30 -1.67
N GLY A 244 -0.98 18.29 -1.05
CA GLY A 244 -1.80 18.45 0.14
C GLY A 244 -1.04 19.02 1.33
N ILE A 245 0.17 18.48 1.59
CA ILE A 245 1.08 18.98 2.65
C ILE A 245 1.47 20.42 2.39
N MET A 246 1.89 20.75 1.17
CA MET A 246 2.28 22.12 0.79
C MET A 246 1.11 23.09 0.94
N GLY A 247 -0.12 22.68 0.57
CA GLY A 247 -1.33 23.48 0.76
C GLY A 247 -1.58 23.82 2.22
N ALA A 248 -1.50 22.82 3.11
CA ALA A 248 -1.66 23.03 4.55
C ALA A 248 -0.57 23.96 5.13
N LEU A 249 0.68 23.77 4.73
CA LEU A 249 1.78 24.64 5.16
C LEU A 249 1.57 26.10 4.73
N ASN A 250 1.10 26.34 3.51
CA ASN A 250 0.80 27.69 3.03
C ASN A 250 -0.31 28.34 3.85
N GLU A 251 -1.39 27.63 4.16
CA GLU A 251 -2.49 28.17 4.97
C GLU A 251 -2.00 28.53 6.39
N ILE A 252 -1.30 27.62 7.07
CA ILE A 252 -0.74 27.88 8.40
C ILE A 252 0.20 29.09 8.38
N THR A 253 1.01 29.22 7.33
CA THR A 253 1.93 30.36 7.19
C THR A 253 1.18 31.69 7.02
N LEU A 254 0.11 31.70 6.23
CA LEU A 254 -0.73 32.88 6.03
C LEU A 254 -1.51 33.27 7.29
N GLU A 255 -1.96 32.29 8.09
CA GLU A 255 -2.62 32.55 9.37
C GLU A 255 -1.68 33.16 10.42
N TYR A 256 -0.39 32.87 10.32
CA TYR A 256 0.63 33.39 11.24
C TYR A 256 1.05 34.84 10.93
N LEU A 257 0.88 35.30 9.68
CA LEU A 257 1.22 36.67 9.24
C LEU A 257 0.16 37.68 9.57
#